data_e82370b7ebfc0fc8656a40b3d9ca5c39
#
_entry.id   e82370b7ebfc0fc8656a40b3d9ca5c39
#
_cell.length_a   1.000
_cell.length_b   1.000
_cell.length_c   1.000
_cell.angle_alpha   90.00
_cell.angle_beta   90.00
_cell.angle_gamma   90.00
#
_symmetry.space_group_name_H-M   'P 1'
#
loop_
_entity.id
_entity.type
_entity.pdbx_description
1 polymer ?
#
loop_
_entity_poly.entity_id
_entity_poly.type
_entity_poly.pdbx_seq_one_letter_code
_entity_poly.pdbx_strand_id
1 'polypeptide(L)'
;MENEIRDRLLEIMPKLKAIYLFGSFAKGEANKGSDIDIGIISEDRLSPSTTFGSAQQLAAMFNRDVDLLDIEQVPLVMQFKVISTGKNIYTKYPLDLLEFETRIISMYQRFNEERKYIIKEIVNSGKVLS
;
A
#
# COMPACT_ATOMS: atom_id res chain seq x y z
N MET A 1 -15.75 -8.04 -8.42
CA MET A 1 -14.74 -7.03 -8.76
C MET A 1 -13.36 -7.35 -8.20
N GLU A 2 -13.26 -7.69 -6.93
CA GLU A 2 -11.96 -8.03 -6.31
C GLU A 2 -11.26 -9.21 -6.99
N ASN A 3 -12.00 -10.26 -7.26
CA ASN A 3 -11.46 -11.45 -7.93
C ASN A 3 -10.97 -11.14 -9.34
N GLU A 4 -11.68 -10.29 -10.05
CA GLU A 4 -11.29 -9.87 -11.40
C GLU A 4 -10.01 -9.05 -11.36
N ILE A 5 -9.90 -8.11 -10.42
CA ILE A 5 -8.69 -7.29 -10.24
C ILE A 5 -7.49 -8.20 -9.94
N ARG A 6 -7.66 -9.11 -8.99
CA ARG A 6 -6.61 -10.07 -8.61
C ARG A 6 -6.16 -10.90 -9.82
N ASP A 7 -7.11 -11.50 -10.52
CA ASP A 7 -6.80 -12.42 -11.61
C ASP A 7 -6.13 -11.71 -12.79
N ARG A 8 -6.64 -10.53 -13.14
CA ARG A 8 -6.05 -9.73 -14.22
C ARG A 8 -4.65 -9.24 -13.85
N LEU A 9 -4.48 -8.79 -12.62
CA LEU A 9 -3.18 -8.31 -12.17
C LEU A 9 -2.15 -9.44 -12.15
N LEU A 10 -2.53 -10.65 -11.74
CA LEU A 10 -1.65 -11.81 -11.76
C LEU A 10 -1.30 -12.27 -13.18
N GLU A 11 -2.18 -12.05 -14.15
CA GLU A 11 -1.85 -12.30 -15.55
C GLU A 11 -0.78 -11.34 -16.07
N ILE A 12 -0.88 -10.07 -15.68
CA ILE A 12 0.06 -9.02 -16.09
C ILE A 12 1.38 -9.14 -15.32
N MET A 13 1.30 -9.47 -14.03
CA MET A 13 2.44 -9.52 -13.11
C MET A 13 2.42 -10.83 -12.32
N PRO A 14 2.87 -11.95 -12.94
CA PRO A 14 2.75 -13.27 -12.31
C PRO A 14 3.67 -13.49 -11.10
N LYS A 15 4.64 -12.62 -10.88
CA LYS A 15 5.59 -12.74 -9.76
C LYS A 15 5.18 -11.93 -8.53
N LEU A 16 3.93 -11.49 -8.46
CA LEU A 16 3.44 -10.80 -7.26
C LEU A 16 3.36 -11.76 -6.08
N LYS A 17 3.76 -11.27 -4.90
CA LYS A 17 3.67 -11.99 -3.64
C LYS A 17 2.42 -11.61 -2.87
N ALA A 18 1.95 -10.38 -3.02
CA ALA A 18 0.77 -9.91 -2.33
C ALA A 18 0.09 -8.77 -3.11
N ILE A 19 -1.22 -8.68 -2.94
CA ILE A 19 -2.04 -7.61 -3.52
C ILE A 19 -2.98 -7.10 -2.44
N TYR A 20 -3.02 -5.78 -2.27
CA TYR A 20 -3.93 -5.08 -1.38
C TYR A 20 -4.79 -4.12 -2.17
N LEU A 21 -6.07 -4.05 -1.81
CA LEU A 21 -6.93 -2.93 -2.23
C LEU A 21 -7.01 -1.96 -1.07
N PHE A 22 -6.91 -0.67 -1.34
CA PHE A 22 -7.07 0.34 -0.30
C PHE A 22 -7.94 1.48 -0.83
N GLY A 23 -8.09 2.56 -0.06
CA GLY A 23 -8.99 3.62 -0.43
C GLY A 23 -10.46 3.19 -0.39
N SER A 24 -11.27 3.70 -1.31
CA SER A 24 -12.72 3.45 -1.32
C SER A 24 -13.10 1.99 -1.54
N PHE A 25 -12.30 1.23 -2.29
CA PHE A 25 -12.57 -0.20 -2.51
C PHE A 25 -12.39 -1.01 -1.23
N ALA A 26 -11.39 -0.69 -0.42
CA ALA A 26 -11.19 -1.38 0.86
C ALA A 26 -12.29 -1.07 1.87
N LYS A 27 -12.85 0.15 1.81
CA LYS A 27 -13.88 0.61 2.74
C LYS A 27 -15.30 0.22 2.31
N GLY A 28 -15.48 -0.38 1.14
CA GLY A 28 -16.80 -0.67 0.61
C GLY A 28 -17.56 0.57 0.16
N GLU A 29 -16.89 1.68 -0.03
CA GLU A 29 -17.48 2.96 -0.44
C GLU A 29 -17.36 3.22 -1.95
N ALA A 30 -16.85 2.24 -2.70
CA ALA A 30 -16.61 2.38 -4.13
C ALA A 30 -17.91 2.53 -4.92
N ASN A 31 -17.89 3.42 -5.90
CA ASN A 31 -18.96 3.60 -6.86
C ASN A 31 -18.39 3.54 -8.28
N LYS A 32 -19.21 3.80 -9.30
CA LYS A 32 -18.80 3.70 -10.72
C LYS A 32 -17.64 4.63 -11.09
N GLY A 33 -17.49 5.75 -10.40
CA GLY A 33 -16.43 6.72 -10.67
C GLY A 33 -15.23 6.60 -9.75
N SER A 34 -15.23 5.65 -8.82
CA SER A 34 -14.13 5.49 -7.86
C SER A 34 -12.87 4.97 -8.53
N ASP A 35 -11.72 5.55 -8.16
CA ASP A 35 -10.41 5.05 -8.56
C ASP A 35 -10.14 3.72 -7.86
N ILE A 36 -9.35 2.88 -8.51
CA ILE A 36 -8.90 1.63 -7.90
C ILE A 36 -7.50 1.85 -7.35
N ASP A 37 -7.35 1.79 -6.04
CA ASP A 37 -6.07 1.95 -5.36
C ASP A 37 -5.52 0.56 -4.99
N ILE A 38 -4.36 0.20 -5.55
CA ILE A 38 -3.77 -1.12 -5.38
C ILE A 38 -2.35 -1.00 -4.86
N GLY A 39 -2.04 -1.74 -3.79
CA GLY A 39 -0.68 -1.92 -3.32
C GLY A 39 -0.20 -3.32 -3.64
N ILE A 40 1.03 -3.44 -4.13
CA ILE A 40 1.61 -4.74 -4.51
C ILE A 40 2.96 -4.97 -3.87
N ILE A 41 3.28 -6.25 -3.66
CA ILE A 41 4.61 -6.72 -3.30
C ILE A 41 5.00 -7.77 -4.32
N SER A 42 6.16 -7.59 -4.97
CA SER A 42 6.63 -8.50 -6.02
C SER A 42 7.91 -9.21 -5.60
N GLU A 43 8.13 -10.41 -6.15
CA GLU A 43 9.40 -11.12 -6.00
C GLU A 43 10.54 -10.37 -6.69
N ASP A 44 10.24 -9.72 -7.81
CA ASP A 44 11.22 -8.90 -8.54
C ASP A 44 11.10 -7.44 -8.13
N ARG A 45 12.23 -6.73 -8.20
CA ARG A 45 12.21 -5.29 -8.05
C ARG A 45 11.54 -4.67 -9.28
N LEU A 46 10.51 -3.86 -9.04
CA LEU A 46 9.75 -3.24 -10.10
C LEU A 46 10.31 -1.86 -10.45
N SER A 47 10.40 -1.58 -11.75
CA SER A 47 10.72 -0.24 -12.21
C SER A 47 9.45 0.62 -12.22
N PRO A 48 9.57 1.96 -12.07
CA PRO A 48 8.42 2.84 -12.17
C PRO A 48 7.67 2.70 -13.49
N SER A 49 8.37 2.47 -14.60
CA SER A 49 7.71 2.29 -15.89
C SER A 49 6.90 1.02 -15.98
N THR A 50 7.35 -0.07 -15.36
CA THR A 50 6.60 -1.33 -15.29
C THR A 50 5.32 -1.14 -14.48
N THR A 51 5.42 -0.51 -13.33
CA THR A 51 4.27 -0.23 -12.47
C THR A 51 3.27 0.67 -13.17
N PHE A 52 3.74 1.74 -13.81
CA PHE A 52 2.88 2.65 -14.56
C PHE A 52 2.19 1.94 -15.73
N GLY A 53 2.93 1.17 -16.51
CA GLY A 53 2.39 0.43 -17.66
C GLY A 53 1.32 -0.58 -17.24
N SER A 54 1.55 -1.29 -16.15
CA SER A 54 0.58 -2.25 -15.61
C SER A 54 -0.68 -1.54 -15.11
N ALA A 55 -0.54 -0.39 -14.46
CA ALA A 55 -1.67 0.42 -14.01
C ALA A 55 -2.51 0.87 -15.21
N GLN A 56 -1.88 1.28 -16.30
CA GLN A 56 -2.58 1.70 -17.52
C GLN A 56 -3.36 0.56 -18.16
N GLN A 57 -2.80 -0.65 -18.17
CA GLN A 57 -3.48 -1.83 -18.68
C GLN A 57 -4.74 -2.14 -17.86
N LEU A 58 -4.63 -2.09 -16.53
CA LEU A 58 -5.77 -2.31 -15.66
C LEU A 58 -6.83 -1.21 -15.81
N ALA A 59 -6.40 0.04 -15.94
CA ALA A 59 -7.31 1.17 -16.15
C ALA A 59 -8.14 0.98 -17.41
N ALA A 60 -7.53 0.51 -18.49
CA ALA A 60 -8.23 0.22 -19.73
C ALA A 60 -9.22 -0.93 -19.57
N MET A 61 -8.84 -1.99 -18.84
CA MET A 61 -9.70 -3.16 -18.63
C MET A 61 -10.94 -2.82 -17.80
N PHE A 62 -10.79 -2.00 -16.76
CA PHE A 62 -11.87 -1.70 -15.82
C PHE A 62 -12.56 -0.36 -16.11
N ASN A 63 -12.09 0.38 -17.10
CA ASN A 63 -12.61 1.71 -17.44
C ASN A 63 -12.67 2.63 -16.22
N ARG A 64 -11.58 2.62 -15.43
CA ARG A 64 -11.41 3.42 -14.21
C ARG A 64 -9.96 3.82 -14.10
N ASP A 65 -9.68 4.88 -13.38
CA ASP A 65 -8.32 5.22 -13.03
C ASP A 65 -7.78 4.19 -12.02
N VAL A 66 -6.57 3.75 -12.24
CA VAL A 66 -5.91 2.78 -11.37
C VAL A 66 -4.61 3.38 -10.86
N ASP A 67 -4.48 3.41 -9.53
CA ASP A 67 -3.25 3.82 -8.86
C ASP A 67 -2.59 2.55 -8.31
N LEU A 68 -1.44 2.20 -8.86
CA LEU A 68 -0.72 0.99 -8.52
C LEU A 68 0.60 1.39 -7.87
N LEU A 69 0.78 1.05 -6.59
CA LEU A 69 2.03 1.36 -5.90
C LEU A 69 2.75 0.09 -5.43
N ASP A 70 4.07 0.15 -5.48
CA ASP A 70 4.93 -0.89 -4.93
C ASP A 70 5.16 -0.58 -3.45
N ILE A 71 4.59 -1.42 -2.58
CA ILE A 71 4.60 -1.18 -1.13
C ILE A 71 6.04 -1.12 -0.58
N GLU A 72 6.96 -1.85 -1.16
CA GLU A 72 8.35 -1.86 -0.71
C GLU A 72 9.10 -0.55 -1.02
N GLN A 73 8.60 0.24 -1.96
CA GLN A 73 9.27 1.46 -2.42
C GLN A 73 8.64 2.76 -1.94
N VAL A 74 7.51 2.69 -1.23
CA VAL A 74 6.87 3.89 -0.71
C VAL A 74 7.32 4.16 0.73
N PRO A 75 7.18 5.41 1.22
CA PRO A 75 7.56 5.73 2.59
C PRO A 75 6.80 4.94 3.64
N LEU A 76 7.39 4.80 4.82
CA LEU A 76 6.84 4.01 5.93
C LEU A 76 5.39 4.37 6.28
N VAL A 77 5.06 5.66 6.30
CA VAL A 77 3.69 6.11 6.60
C VAL A 77 2.70 5.54 5.59
N MET A 78 3.06 5.52 4.31
CA MET A 78 2.21 4.98 3.26
C MET A 78 2.15 3.45 3.32
N GLN A 79 3.27 2.79 3.61
CA GLN A 79 3.30 1.34 3.83
C GLN A 79 2.31 0.95 4.94
N PHE A 80 2.38 1.65 6.06
CA PHE A 80 1.49 1.41 7.19
C PHE A 80 0.03 1.65 6.81
N LYS A 81 -0.25 2.72 6.09
CA LYS A 81 -1.61 3.03 5.64
C LYS A 81 -2.20 1.89 4.81
N VAL A 82 -1.43 1.36 3.86
CA VAL A 82 -1.90 0.29 2.98
C VAL A 82 -2.17 -0.99 3.76
N ILE A 83 -1.24 -1.42 4.62
CA ILE A 83 -1.41 -2.69 5.33
C ILE A 83 -2.44 -2.61 6.46
N SER A 84 -2.63 -1.44 7.08
CA SER A 84 -3.56 -1.29 8.21
C SER A 84 -4.99 -1.01 7.77
N THR A 85 -5.20 -0.29 6.68
CA THR A 85 -6.53 0.06 6.17
C THR A 85 -6.92 -0.70 4.91
N GLY A 86 -5.96 -1.31 4.25
CA GLY A 86 -6.18 -2.04 3.02
C GLY A 86 -6.75 -3.42 3.25
N LYS A 87 -7.32 -3.97 2.19
CA LYS A 87 -7.82 -5.35 2.17
C LYS A 87 -6.85 -6.20 1.35
N ASN A 88 -6.26 -7.22 1.99
CA ASN A 88 -5.39 -8.16 1.30
C ASN A 88 -6.23 -9.12 0.47
N ILE A 89 -6.10 -9.08 -0.85
CA ILE A 89 -6.88 -9.92 -1.76
C ILE A 89 -6.07 -11.07 -2.37
N TYR A 90 -4.75 -11.07 -2.18
CA TYR A 90 -3.89 -12.14 -2.66
C TYR A 90 -2.63 -12.22 -1.79
N THR A 91 -2.25 -13.44 -1.44
CA THR A 91 -1.03 -13.73 -0.68
C THR A 91 -0.44 -15.03 -1.19
N LYS A 92 0.80 -14.98 -1.68
CA LYS A 92 1.51 -16.16 -2.15
C LYS A 92 2.22 -16.87 -1.01
N TYR A 93 2.83 -16.12 -0.11
CA TYR A 93 3.59 -16.64 1.03
C TYR A 93 3.05 -16.02 2.33
N PRO A 94 2.06 -16.68 2.98
CA PRO A 94 1.38 -16.07 4.14
C PRO A 94 2.29 -15.74 5.31
N LEU A 95 3.28 -16.58 5.62
CA LEU A 95 4.19 -16.32 6.74
C LEU A 95 5.13 -15.16 6.46
N ASP A 96 5.63 -15.07 5.24
CA ASP A 96 6.49 -13.96 4.81
C ASP A 96 5.74 -12.63 4.87
N LEU A 97 4.47 -12.65 4.46
CA LEU A 97 3.64 -11.45 4.51
C LEU A 97 3.37 -11.02 5.94
N LEU A 98 3.06 -11.97 6.82
CA LEU A 98 2.85 -11.68 8.24
C LEU A 98 4.10 -11.05 8.86
N GLU A 99 5.27 -11.57 8.54
CA GLU A 99 6.54 -11.03 9.00
C GLU A 99 6.77 -9.61 8.48
N PHE A 100 6.49 -9.37 7.22
CA PHE A 100 6.59 -8.04 6.60
C PHE A 100 5.65 -7.05 7.29
N GLU A 101 4.39 -7.42 7.45
CA GLU A 101 3.40 -6.55 8.10
C GLU A 101 3.78 -6.23 9.54
N THR A 102 4.24 -7.24 10.30
CA THR A 102 4.67 -7.06 11.68
C THR A 102 5.83 -6.07 11.76
N ARG A 103 6.78 -6.18 10.86
CA ARG A 103 7.93 -5.27 10.81
C ARG A 103 7.49 -3.83 10.52
N ILE A 104 6.59 -3.63 9.56
CA ILE A 104 6.08 -2.31 9.23
C ILE A 104 5.33 -1.69 10.41
N ILE A 105 4.47 -2.47 11.06
CA ILE A 105 3.72 -2.00 12.22
C ILE A 105 4.67 -1.59 13.35
N SER A 106 5.68 -2.41 13.63
CA SER A 106 6.66 -2.14 14.67
C SER A 106 7.47 -0.88 14.38
N MET A 107 7.91 -0.71 13.15
CA MET A 107 8.67 0.46 12.71
C MET A 107 7.82 1.73 12.80
N TYR A 108 6.55 1.65 12.42
CA TYR A 108 5.65 2.78 12.48
C TYR A 108 5.34 3.19 13.92
N GLN A 109 5.14 2.22 14.83
CA GLN A 109 4.96 2.50 16.25
C GLN A 109 6.17 3.20 16.85
N ARG A 110 7.36 2.72 16.54
CA ARG A 110 8.61 3.35 16.99
C ARG A 110 8.74 4.77 16.45
N PHE A 111 8.45 4.96 15.19
CA PHE A 111 8.45 6.27 14.55
C PHE A 111 7.52 7.25 15.27
N ASN A 112 6.31 6.82 15.61
CA ASN A 112 5.34 7.64 16.32
C ASN A 112 5.79 7.97 17.74
N GLU A 113 6.40 7.03 18.46
CA GLU A 113 6.94 7.26 19.81
C GLU A 113 8.07 8.28 19.79
N GLU A 114 9.00 8.14 18.86
CA GLU A 114 10.10 9.08 18.69
C GLU A 114 9.58 10.48 18.35
N ARG A 115 8.60 10.57 17.48
CA ARG A 115 7.98 11.83 17.12
C ARG A 115 7.31 12.49 18.31
N LYS A 116 6.57 11.74 19.10
CA LYS A 116 5.93 12.26 20.32
C LYS A 116 6.95 12.76 21.32
N TYR A 117 8.04 12.03 21.51
CA TYR A 117 9.12 12.41 22.39
C TYR A 117 9.75 13.74 21.96
N ILE A 118 10.05 13.89 20.69
CA ILE A 118 10.63 15.12 20.13
C ILE A 118 9.70 16.31 20.36
N ILE A 119 8.40 16.15 20.09
CA ILE A 119 7.41 17.19 20.30
C ILE A 119 7.34 17.59 21.78
N LYS A 120 7.33 16.61 22.67
CA LYS A 120 7.29 16.82 24.11
C LYS A 120 8.52 17.59 24.60
N GLU A 121 9.70 17.25 24.11
CA GLU A 121 10.94 17.94 24.44
C GLU A 121 10.91 19.39 23.96
N ILE A 122 10.43 19.65 22.78
CA ILE A 122 10.29 20.99 22.24
C ILE A 122 9.36 21.83 23.14
N VAL A 123 8.21 21.29 23.53
CA VAL A 123 7.25 21.98 24.38
C VAL A 123 7.83 22.25 25.77
N ASN A 124 8.48 21.25 26.38
CA ASN A 124 9.04 21.36 27.72
C ASN A 124 10.25 22.31 27.77
N SER A 125 11.02 22.41 26.71
CA SER A 125 12.18 23.30 26.67
C SER A 125 11.82 24.77 26.42
N GLY A 126 10.56 25.07 26.16
CA GLY A 126 10.09 26.41 25.85
C GLY A 126 10.56 26.92 24.50
N LYS A 127 11.20 26.08 23.70
CA LYS A 127 11.59 26.40 22.32
C LYS A 127 10.39 26.16 21.40
N VAL A 128 9.33 26.86 21.67
CA VAL A 128 8.21 26.86 20.75
C VAL A 128 8.69 27.55 19.49
N LEU A 129 8.38 26.96 18.36
CA LEU A 129 8.62 27.57 17.07
C LEU A 129 7.96 28.94 17.02
N SER A 130 8.72 29.93 17.29
CA SER A 130 8.30 31.30 17.17
C SER A 130 8.69 31.82 15.78
#